data_75c8461aa05380893993e9920e69fe73
#
_entry.id   75c8461aa05380893993e9920e69fe73
#
_cell.length_a   1.000
_cell.length_b   1.000
_cell.length_c   1.000
_cell.angle_alpha   90.00
_cell.angle_beta   90.00
_cell.angle_gamma   90.00
#
_symmetry.space_group_name_H-M   'P 1'
#
loop_
_entity.id
_entity.type
_entity.pdbx_description
1 polymer ?
#
loop_
_entity_poly.entity_id
_entity_poly.type
_entity_poly.pdbx_seq_one_letter_code
_entity_poly.pdbx_strand_id
1 'polypeptide(L)' 'MNNYIFTDIDGVLNPKYKKIWSKKCIDIYNRICEDFSLIPIIISTWRVRYTIEELQKIFYLQGVESKIYDYTPILN' A
#
# COMPACT_ATOMS: atom_id res chain seq x y z
N MET A 1 15.54 -2.63 13.90
CA MET A 1 14.45 -3.60 13.74
C MET A 1 13.41 -3.01 12.79
N ASN A 2 13.05 -3.76 11.75
CA ASN A 2 12.08 -3.27 10.78
C ASN A 2 10.66 -3.48 11.29
N ASN A 3 9.84 -2.44 11.14
CA ASN A 3 8.43 -2.50 11.47
C ASN A 3 7.62 -2.56 10.18
N TYR A 4 6.60 -3.40 10.15
CA TYR A 4 5.78 -3.59 8.97
C TYR A 4 4.36 -3.11 9.21
N ILE A 5 3.72 -2.63 8.16
CA ILE A 5 2.31 -2.29 8.19
C ILE A 5 1.58 -3.14 7.13
N PHE A 6 0.63 -3.93 7.58
CA PHE A 6 -0.20 -4.72 6.68
C PHE A 6 -1.22 -3.78 6.04
N THR A 7 -1.18 -3.70 4.74
CA THR A 7 -1.91 -2.68 3.99
C THR A 7 -2.95 -3.30 3.08
N ASP A 8 -4.20 -2.88 3.29
CA ASP A 8 -5.29 -3.15 2.38
C ASP A 8 -5.49 -1.90 1.52
N ILE A 9 -5.60 -2.08 0.21
CA ILE A 9 -5.73 -0.96 -0.72
C ILE A 9 -7.20 -0.52 -0.81
N ASP A 10 -8.08 -1.44 -1.19
CA ASP A 10 -9.50 -1.14 -1.31
C ASP A 10 -10.12 -0.97 0.07
N GLY A 11 -10.81 0.14 0.26
CA GLY A 11 -11.46 0.44 1.53
C GLY A 11 -10.58 1.23 2.50
N VAL A 12 -9.26 1.28 2.30
CA VAL A 12 -8.32 2.01 3.16
C VAL A 12 -7.67 3.15 2.38
N LEU A 13 -6.81 2.82 1.42
CA LEU A 13 -6.19 3.83 0.58
C LEU A 13 -7.11 4.33 -0.51
N ASN A 14 -8.05 3.51 -0.91
CA ASN A 14 -9.05 3.84 -1.90
C ASN A 14 -10.45 3.48 -1.38
N PRO A 15 -10.98 4.25 -0.42
CA PRO A 15 -12.26 3.92 0.22
C PRO A 15 -13.46 4.00 -0.72
N LYS A 16 -13.35 4.70 -1.84
CA LYS A 16 -14.44 4.87 -2.80
C LYS A 16 -14.24 4.08 -4.08
N TYR A 17 -13.24 3.21 -4.14
CA TYR A 17 -12.96 2.34 -5.29
C TYR A 17 -12.82 3.13 -6.60
N LYS A 18 -12.15 4.28 -6.55
CA LYS A 18 -11.96 5.15 -7.71
C LYS A 18 -10.60 4.91 -8.36
N LYS A 19 -10.44 5.38 -9.60
CA LYS A 19 -9.16 5.34 -10.31
C LYS A 19 -8.07 6.11 -9.56
N ILE A 20 -8.44 7.27 -9.01
CA ILE A 20 -7.53 8.08 -8.21
C ILE A 20 -7.89 7.85 -6.75
N TRP A 21 -6.89 7.42 -5.99
CA TRP A 21 -7.08 7.11 -4.58
C TRP A 21 -7.26 8.38 -3.77
N SER A 22 -7.76 8.24 -2.55
CA SER A 22 -7.99 9.38 -1.67
C SER A 22 -6.65 10.02 -1.27
N LYS A 23 -6.44 11.25 -1.70
CA LYS A 23 -5.25 12.02 -1.33
C LYS A 23 -5.12 12.16 0.19
N LYS A 24 -6.23 12.39 0.86
CA LYS A 24 -6.25 12.50 2.32
C LYS A 24 -5.78 11.22 3.00
N CYS A 25 -6.29 10.07 2.54
CA CYS A 25 -5.89 8.79 3.10
C CYS A 25 -4.42 8.49 2.82
N ILE A 26 -3.95 8.83 1.62
CA ILE A 26 -2.55 8.63 1.24
C ILE A 26 -1.62 9.52 2.05
N ASP A 27 -1.98 10.78 2.25
CA ASP A 27 -1.18 11.71 3.05
C ASP A 27 -1.04 11.23 4.49
N ILE A 28 -2.13 10.74 5.08
CA ILE A 28 -2.11 10.17 6.42
C ILE A 28 -1.24 8.91 6.46
N TYR A 29 -1.39 8.06 5.47
CA TYR A 29 -0.63 6.81 5.35
C TYR A 29 0.87 7.09 5.24
N ASN A 30 1.26 8.00 4.38
CA ASN A 30 2.66 8.40 4.21
C ASN A 30 3.24 8.91 5.52
N ARG A 31 2.47 9.71 6.23
CA ARG A 31 2.91 10.28 7.50
C ARG A 31 3.11 9.21 8.56
N ILE A 32 2.19 8.27 8.67
CA ILE A 32 2.31 7.17 9.62
C ILE A 32 3.52 6.31 9.28
N CYS A 33 3.72 5.97 8.02
CA CYS A 33 4.86 5.17 7.60
C CYS A 33 6.18 5.88 7.89
N GLU A 34 6.24 7.18 7.66
CA GLU A 34 7.44 7.97 7.94
C GLU A 34 7.71 8.08 9.44
N ASP A 35 6.69 8.45 10.22
CA ASP A 35 6.83 8.69 11.66
C ASP A 35 7.24 7.43 12.42
N PHE A 36 6.78 6.27 11.99
CA PHE A 36 7.05 5.00 12.67
C PHE A 36 8.01 4.10 11.89
N SER A 37 8.59 4.60 10.80
CA SER A 37 9.49 3.83 9.94
C SER A 37 8.90 2.50 9.51
N LEU A 38 7.64 2.53 9.04
CA LEU A 38 6.91 1.34 8.64
C LEU A 38 7.16 0.99 7.17
N ILE A 39 7.21 -0.31 6.91
CA ILE A 39 7.38 -0.84 5.56
C ILE A 39 6.10 -1.57 5.16
N PRO A 40 5.45 -1.18 4.06
CA PRO A 40 4.20 -1.81 3.65
C PRO A 40 4.34 -3.26 3.24
N ILE A 41 3.39 -4.09 3.70
CA ILE A 41 3.18 -5.44 3.19
C ILE A 41 1.74 -5.49 2.70
N ILE A 42 1.54 -5.84 1.44
CA ILE A 42 0.22 -5.81 0.80
C ILE A 42 -0.54 -7.08 1.15
N ILE A 43 -1.74 -6.91 1.69
CA ILE A 43 -2.63 -8.03 2.05
C ILE A 43 -3.92 -8.05 1.22
N SER A 44 -4.09 -7.09 0.33
CA SER A 44 -5.31 -6.99 -0.48
C SER A 44 -5.30 -7.96 -1.65
N THR A 45 -6.46 -8.10 -2.31
CA THR A 45 -6.59 -8.91 -3.52
C THR A 45 -5.73 -8.41 -4.68
N TRP A 46 -5.23 -7.20 -4.60
CA TRP A 46 -4.33 -6.62 -5.61
C TRP A 46 -3.06 -7.46 -5.77
N ARG A 47 -2.60 -8.16 -4.72
CA ARG A 47 -1.43 -9.03 -4.80
C ARG A 47 -1.63 -10.20 -5.76
N VAL A 48 -2.88 -10.52 -6.09
CA VAL A 48 -3.21 -11.58 -7.05
C VAL A 48 -3.10 -11.09 -8.48
N ARG A 49 -3.36 -9.80 -8.70
CA ARG A 49 -3.42 -9.20 -10.03
C ARG A 49 -2.10 -8.59 -10.48
N TYR A 50 -1.28 -8.16 -9.54
CA TYR A 50 -0.10 -7.34 -9.83
C TYR A 50 1.13 -7.89 -9.15
N THR A 51 2.28 -7.77 -9.84
CA THR A 51 3.57 -8.06 -9.22
C THR A 51 3.95 -6.96 -8.23
N ILE A 52 4.98 -7.19 -7.42
CA ILE A 52 5.50 -6.18 -6.49
C ILE A 52 5.95 -4.93 -7.26
N GLU A 53 6.64 -5.11 -8.37
CA GLU A 53 7.10 -3.99 -9.19
C GLU A 53 5.94 -3.17 -9.73
N GLU A 54 4.88 -3.83 -10.18
CA GLU A 54 3.68 -3.15 -10.66
C GLU A 54 2.97 -2.40 -9.53
N LEU A 55 2.83 -3.03 -8.36
CA LEU A 55 2.22 -2.39 -7.19
C LEU A 55 3.05 -1.19 -6.73
N GLN A 56 4.37 -1.30 -6.74
CA GLN A 56 5.24 -0.20 -6.36
C GLN A 56 5.04 1.00 -7.29
N LYS A 57 4.94 0.73 -8.58
CA LYS A 57 4.68 1.77 -9.58
C LYS A 57 3.32 2.43 -9.35
N ILE A 58 2.28 1.62 -9.11
CA ILE A 58 0.94 2.13 -8.82
C ILE A 58 0.95 3.00 -7.57
N PHE A 59 1.62 2.56 -6.51
CA PHE A 59 1.74 3.31 -5.27
C PHE A 59 2.37 4.68 -5.51
N TYR A 60 3.48 4.72 -6.22
CA TYR A 60 4.14 6.00 -6.51
C TYR A 60 3.27 6.92 -7.36
N LEU A 61 2.57 6.36 -8.35
CA LEU A 61 1.67 7.15 -9.19
C LEU A 61 0.49 7.72 -8.40
N GLN A 62 0.05 7.02 -7.36
CA GLN A 62 -1.03 7.49 -6.51
C GLN A 62 -0.54 8.39 -5.37
N GLY A 63 0.76 8.56 -5.23
CA GLY A 63 1.33 9.45 -4.22
C GLY A 63 1.80 8.79 -2.94
N VAL A 64 1.80 7.45 -2.88
CA VAL A 64 2.37 6.73 -1.73
C VAL A 64 3.88 6.72 -1.87
N GLU A 65 4.57 7.24 -0.87
CA GLU A 65 6.02 7.41 -0.92
C GLU A 65 6.80 6.19 -0.43
N SER A 66 6.15 5.33 0.34
CA SER A 66 6.82 4.19 0.95
C SER A 66 7.14 3.10 -0.07
N LYS A 67 8.29 2.46 0.11
CA LYS A 67 8.68 1.32 -0.70
C LYS A 67 8.01 0.06 -0.15
N ILE A 68 7.29 -0.67 -1.00
CA ILE A 68 6.66 -1.92 -0.62
C ILE A 68 7.76 -2.96 -0.38
N TYR A 69 7.68 -3.65 0.76
CA TYR A 69 8.60 -4.75 1.05
C TYR A 69 8.21 -6.01 0.29
N ASP A 70 6.95 -6.40 0.46
CA ASP A 70 6.45 -7.63 -0.14
C ASP A 70 4.92 -7.63 -0.08
N TYR A 71 4.31 -8.71 -0.50
CA TYR A 71 2.91 -8.96 -0.25
C TYR A 71 2.76 -10.34 0.39
N THR A 72 1.66 -10.54 1.13
CA THR A 72 1.44 -11.83 1.77
C THR A 72 1.29 -12.93 0.73
N PRO A 73 1.84 -14.11 0.98
CA PRO A 73 1.64 -15.23 0.06
C PRO A 73 0.16 -15.59 -0.04
N ILE A 74 -0.22 -16.07 -1.22
CA ILE A 74 -1.57 -16.58 -1.43
C ILE A 74 -1.62 -17.96 -0.80
N LEU A 75 -2.43 -18.08 0.24
CA LEU A 75 -2.65 -19.37 0.90
C LEU A 75 -3.86 -20.04 0.29
N ASN A 76 -3.65 -21.19 -0.25
CA ASN A 76 -4.73 -21.99 -0.79
C ASN A 76 -5.23 -22.98 0.27
#